data_faba456047bf146f3bfab8e04e86f36d
#
_entry.id   faba456047bf146f3bfab8e04e86f36d
#
_cell.length_a   1.000
_cell.length_b   1.000
_cell.length_c   1.000
_cell.angle_alpha   90.00
_cell.angle_beta   90.00
_cell.angle_gamma   90.00
#
_symmetry.space_group_name_H-M   'P 1'
#
loop_
_entity.id
_entity.type
_entity.pdbx_description
1 polymer ?
#
loop_
_entity_poly.entity_id
_entity_poly.type
_entity_poly.pdbx_seq_one_letter_code
_entity_poly.pdbx_strand_id
1 'polypeptide(L)'
;MSYQVLARKYRPKNFASLVGQDHVVRALTHALEQKRLHHAYLFTGTRGVGKTTLSRILAKALNCQGTDGNGDITAQPCGVCEACVAIDAGRFVDYIEMDAASNRGVDEMAQLLEQAVYAPSNARFKVYMIDEVHMLSNHAFNAMLKTLEEPPPHVKFILATTDPQKIPVTVLSRCMQFNLKQMPPGQIVGHLENILGQENISFDSPALRLLAQGAQSSMRDALSLTDQAIAYAAGTVTLDAVQGMLGSLDQSYLVRMLDALAVHDAKALLDIADEMAARSLSWSSALQDLGTLLNRIAIAQTVPSAVPDDLPERDDIIRLAPMFSPEDVQLFYQIVVHGRHELGLAPDEYSGFTMTLLRMLAFVPMNGGGQTATAPEAGAARASALAAVRSTKPASTTSTTAATTAATVQAPVNGVQKTSLHLSQRTSVSIDWPVLVKQLALRGVARQLAMQSELLTYEDNDQVVSIRIRIPVDTLLSAGSKDKLTTALTENLGKPVRLDTEIGATTQTAHAADVAGEAERQRHAEQTLQEDPFVQTLMKEFGATIVPGSVRPQ
;
A
#
# COMPACT_ATOMS: atom_id res chain seq x y z
N MET A 1 32.39 -20.90 -15.10
CA MET A 1 30.94 -21.10 -15.01
C MET A 1 30.31 -19.77 -14.63
N SER A 2 29.26 -19.31 -15.30
CA SER A 2 28.57 -18.07 -14.88
C SER A 2 27.87 -18.32 -13.56
N TYR A 3 28.06 -17.43 -12.57
CA TYR A 3 27.35 -17.46 -11.29
C TYR A 3 25.84 -17.39 -11.52
N GLN A 4 25.10 -18.27 -10.87
CA GLN A 4 23.64 -18.28 -10.93
C GLN A 4 23.08 -18.05 -9.53
N VAL A 5 22.22 -17.05 -9.40
CA VAL A 5 21.55 -16.65 -8.13
C VAL A 5 20.84 -17.85 -7.50
N LEU A 6 20.95 -18.06 -6.19
CA LEU A 6 20.36 -19.18 -5.46
C LEU A 6 18.85 -19.33 -5.72
N ALA A 7 18.10 -18.24 -5.76
CA ALA A 7 16.67 -18.22 -6.06
C ALA A 7 16.31 -18.83 -7.43
N ARG A 8 17.24 -18.83 -8.39
CA ARG A 8 17.07 -19.46 -9.70
C ARG A 8 17.66 -20.88 -9.73
N LYS A 9 18.82 -21.11 -9.12
CA LYS A 9 19.49 -22.41 -9.07
C LYS A 9 18.66 -23.44 -8.31
N TYR A 10 18.09 -23.06 -7.16
CA TYR A 10 17.31 -23.91 -6.26
C TYR A 10 15.79 -23.79 -6.45
N ARG A 11 15.34 -23.24 -7.60
CA ARG A 11 13.92 -23.23 -7.92
C ARG A 11 13.39 -24.68 -8.00
N PRO A 12 12.33 -25.04 -7.26
CA PRO A 12 11.74 -26.37 -7.32
C PRO A 12 11.38 -26.80 -8.74
N LYS A 13 11.75 -28.02 -9.12
CA LYS A 13 11.53 -28.57 -10.47
C LYS A 13 10.41 -29.60 -10.54
N ASN A 14 9.95 -30.11 -9.40
CA ASN A 14 8.85 -31.06 -9.27
C ASN A 14 8.02 -30.77 -8.02
N PHE A 15 6.88 -31.42 -7.87
CA PHE A 15 6.00 -31.22 -6.72
C PHE A 15 6.65 -31.66 -5.40
N ALA A 16 7.47 -32.70 -5.39
CA ALA A 16 8.14 -33.22 -4.19
C ALA A 16 9.18 -32.25 -3.61
N SER A 17 9.78 -31.41 -4.46
CA SER A 17 10.76 -30.40 -4.01
C SER A 17 10.12 -29.08 -3.55
N LEU A 18 8.80 -28.97 -3.58
CA LEU A 18 8.07 -27.78 -3.21
C LEU A 18 7.85 -27.76 -1.69
N VAL A 19 8.38 -26.76 -1.01
CA VAL A 19 8.32 -26.65 0.45
C VAL A 19 7.05 -25.90 0.88
N GLY A 20 6.36 -26.40 1.93
CA GLY A 20 5.28 -25.68 2.63
C GLY A 20 3.92 -25.63 1.91
N GLN A 21 3.74 -26.34 0.76
CA GLN A 21 2.52 -26.30 -0.04
C GLN A 21 1.86 -27.68 -0.18
N ASP A 22 1.97 -28.57 0.81
CA ASP A 22 1.54 -29.97 0.75
C ASP A 22 0.06 -30.15 0.36
N HIS A 23 -0.81 -29.24 0.81
CA HIS A 23 -2.24 -29.27 0.51
C HIS A 23 -2.53 -29.03 -0.98
N VAL A 24 -1.82 -28.10 -1.62
CA VAL A 24 -1.95 -27.82 -3.06
C VAL A 24 -1.32 -28.94 -3.87
N VAL A 25 -0.13 -29.39 -3.47
CA VAL A 25 0.58 -30.50 -4.11
C VAL A 25 -0.29 -31.74 -4.13
N ARG A 26 -0.89 -32.13 -2.99
CA ARG A 26 -1.77 -33.29 -2.89
C ARG A 26 -2.98 -33.19 -3.81
N ALA A 27 -3.64 -32.03 -3.83
CA ALA A 27 -4.83 -31.84 -4.66
C ALA A 27 -4.50 -31.88 -6.16
N LEU A 28 -3.40 -31.25 -6.59
CA LEU A 28 -2.95 -31.26 -7.98
C LEU A 28 -2.48 -32.66 -8.40
N THR A 29 -1.75 -33.37 -7.54
CA THR A 29 -1.34 -34.77 -7.79
C THR A 29 -2.53 -35.66 -8.06
N HIS A 30 -3.55 -35.63 -7.19
CA HIS A 30 -4.77 -36.44 -7.40
C HIS A 30 -5.51 -36.05 -8.68
N ALA A 31 -5.61 -34.73 -9.01
CA ALA A 31 -6.25 -34.26 -10.24
C ALA A 31 -5.50 -34.75 -11.50
N LEU A 32 -4.18 -34.78 -11.47
CA LEU A 32 -3.33 -35.30 -12.56
C LEU A 32 -3.45 -36.82 -12.71
N GLU A 33 -3.37 -37.56 -11.61
CA GLU A 33 -3.50 -39.04 -11.61
C GLU A 33 -4.86 -39.52 -12.09
N GLN A 34 -5.92 -38.81 -11.68
CA GLN A 34 -7.28 -39.12 -12.10
C GLN A 34 -7.65 -38.52 -13.48
N LYS A 35 -6.75 -37.78 -14.11
CA LYS A 35 -6.98 -37.05 -15.37
C LYS A 35 -8.19 -36.07 -15.30
N ARG A 36 -8.53 -35.61 -14.11
CA ARG A 36 -9.59 -34.60 -13.87
C ARG A 36 -9.02 -33.21 -13.93
N LEU A 37 -8.71 -32.78 -15.15
CA LEU A 37 -8.02 -31.49 -15.37
C LEU A 37 -9.00 -30.38 -15.63
N HIS A 38 -9.00 -29.37 -14.80
CA HIS A 38 -9.73 -28.13 -15.05
C HIS A 38 -9.10 -27.34 -16.21
N HIS A 39 -9.87 -26.49 -16.86
CA HIS A 39 -9.35 -25.64 -17.95
C HIS A 39 -8.64 -24.40 -17.42
N ALA A 40 -8.98 -23.92 -16.22
CA ALA A 40 -8.38 -22.74 -15.61
C ALA A 40 -8.06 -22.98 -14.11
N TYR A 41 -6.85 -22.63 -13.72
CA TYR A 41 -6.35 -22.68 -12.35
C TYR A 41 -6.05 -21.28 -11.87
N LEU A 42 -6.38 -20.95 -10.63
CA LEU A 42 -6.03 -19.68 -10.00
C LEU A 42 -5.18 -19.95 -8.75
N PHE A 43 -3.94 -19.48 -8.76
CA PHE A 43 -3.03 -19.53 -7.62
C PHE A 43 -3.03 -18.18 -6.91
N THR A 44 -3.48 -18.14 -5.66
CA THR A 44 -3.48 -16.95 -4.80
C THR A 44 -2.43 -17.09 -3.72
N GLY A 45 -1.93 -15.97 -3.21
CA GLY A 45 -0.96 -15.93 -2.11
C GLY A 45 0.03 -14.78 -2.24
N THR A 46 0.75 -14.49 -1.17
CA THR A 46 1.72 -13.39 -1.11
C THR A 46 2.87 -13.56 -2.12
N ARG A 47 3.66 -12.51 -2.31
CA ARG A 47 4.81 -12.55 -3.21
C ARG A 47 5.83 -13.59 -2.70
N GLY A 48 6.49 -14.29 -3.63
CA GLY A 48 7.59 -15.22 -3.31
C GLY A 48 7.20 -16.58 -2.72
N VAL A 49 5.91 -16.89 -2.56
CA VAL A 49 5.42 -18.19 -2.02
C VAL A 49 5.47 -19.35 -3.02
N GLY A 50 5.86 -19.08 -4.28
CA GLY A 50 6.04 -20.13 -5.29
C GLY A 50 4.96 -20.23 -6.37
N LYS A 51 4.06 -19.24 -6.54
CA LYS A 51 2.99 -19.27 -7.58
C LYS A 51 3.53 -19.58 -8.97
N THR A 52 4.48 -18.82 -9.48
CA THR A 52 5.08 -19.01 -10.82
C THR A 52 5.86 -20.33 -10.91
N THR A 53 6.50 -20.79 -9.82
CA THR A 53 7.18 -22.07 -9.75
C THR A 53 6.19 -23.23 -9.88
N LEU A 54 5.10 -23.19 -9.13
CA LEU A 54 4.03 -24.18 -9.19
C LEU A 54 3.38 -24.24 -10.58
N SER A 55 3.19 -23.06 -11.22
CA SER A 55 2.67 -22.95 -12.60
C SER A 55 3.56 -23.68 -13.59
N ARG A 56 4.87 -23.53 -13.50
CA ARG A 56 5.83 -24.25 -14.37
C ARG A 56 5.86 -25.75 -14.11
N ILE A 57 5.76 -26.16 -12.85
CA ILE A 57 5.70 -27.59 -12.49
C ILE A 57 4.40 -28.20 -13.06
N LEU A 58 3.26 -27.50 -12.96
CA LEU A 58 1.99 -27.94 -13.53
C LEU A 58 2.05 -28.02 -15.07
N ALA A 59 2.64 -27.02 -15.73
CA ALA A 59 2.84 -27.04 -17.18
C ALA A 59 3.71 -28.23 -17.63
N LYS A 60 4.78 -28.55 -16.88
CA LYS A 60 5.59 -29.76 -17.12
C LYS A 60 4.80 -31.04 -16.88
N ALA A 61 4.01 -31.11 -15.82
CA ALA A 61 3.16 -32.26 -15.51
C ALA A 61 2.15 -32.58 -16.62
N LEU A 62 1.59 -31.52 -17.24
CA LEU A 62 0.65 -31.61 -18.36
C LEU A 62 1.31 -32.04 -19.67
N ASN A 63 2.54 -31.62 -19.92
CA ASN A 63 3.22 -31.74 -21.22
C ASN A 63 4.45 -32.66 -21.20
N CYS A 64 4.77 -33.32 -20.09
CA CYS A 64 5.92 -34.23 -20.00
C CYS A 64 5.80 -35.37 -21.03
N GLN A 65 6.84 -35.57 -21.80
CA GLN A 65 6.93 -36.64 -22.81
C GLN A 65 7.60 -37.91 -22.28
N GLY A 66 7.98 -37.95 -20.99
CA GLY A 66 8.76 -39.05 -20.43
C GLY A 66 10.22 -39.04 -20.89
N THR A 67 11.00 -40.00 -20.47
CA THR A 67 12.40 -40.19 -20.90
C THR A 67 12.52 -40.85 -22.25
N ASP A 68 11.49 -41.52 -22.68
CA ASP A 68 11.35 -42.32 -23.90
C ASP A 68 10.53 -41.62 -25.01
N GLY A 69 10.01 -40.44 -24.76
CA GLY A 69 9.16 -39.69 -25.69
C GLY A 69 7.69 -40.11 -25.70
N ASN A 70 7.31 -41.19 -24.99
CA ASN A 70 5.95 -41.75 -24.95
C ASN A 70 5.20 -41.45 -23.63
N GLY A 71 5.73 -40.49 -22.84
CA GLY A 71 5.11 -40.11 -21.57
C GLY A 71 3.72 -39.52 -21.72
N ASP A 72 2.89 -39.60 -20.67
CA ASP A 72 1.54 -39.01 -20.57
C ASP A 72 1.49 -37.93 -19.47
N ILE A 73 0.30 -37.40 -19.19
CA ILE A 73 0.07 -36.51 -18.05
C ILE A 73 0.52 -37.21 -16.78
N THR A 74 1.33 -36.54 -15.98
CA THR A 74 1.97 -37.16 -14.82
C THR A 74 2.12 -36.16 -13.67
N ALA A 75 1.93 -36.65 -12.43
CA ALA A 75 2.29 -35.88 -11.24
C ALA A 75 3.81 -35.78 -11.01
N GLN A 76 4.60 -36.59 -11.73
CA GLN A 76 6.07 -36.62 -11.61
C GLN A 76 6.73 -36.32 -12.96
N PRO A 77 6.86 -35.03 -13.37
CA PRO A 77 7.51 -34.66 -14.60
C PRO A 77 8.99 -35.14 -14.58
N CYS A 78 9.45 -35.73 -15.69
CA CYS A 78 10.78 -36.36 -15.76
C CYS A 78 11.94 -35.36 -15.64
N GLY A 79 11.73 -34.07 -15.98
CA GLY A 79 12.75 -33.01 -15.90
C GLY A 79 13.83 -33.05 -16.99
N VAL A 80 13.86 -34.09 -17.85
CA VAL A 80 14.92 -34.32 -18.83
C VAL A 80 14.44 -34.31 -20.29
N CYS A 81 13.13 -34.54 -20.56
CA CYS A 81 12.58 -34.47 -21.91
C CYS A 81 12.59 -33.03 -22.44
N GLU A 82 12.49 -32.88 -23.75
CA GLU A 82 12.55 -31.57 -24.43
C GLU A 82 11.55 -30.57 -23.84
N ALA A 83 10.28 -31.01 -23.64
CA ALA A 83 9.25 -30.17 -23.03
C ALA A 83 9.62 -29.68 -21.62
N CYS A 84 10.09 -30.59 -20.74
CA CYS A 84 10.48 -30.22 -19.38
C CYS A 84 11.67 -29.23 -19.35
N VAL A 85 12.69 -29.48 -20.16
CA VAL A 85 13.88 -28.62 -20.22
C VAL A 85 13.52 -27.26 -20.83
N ALA A 86 12.71 -27.24 -21.90
CA ALA A 86 12.31 -26.00 -22.56
C ALA A 86 11.40 -25.12 -21.67
N ILE A 87 10.48 -25.73 -20.89
CA ILE A 87 9.64 -25.01 -19.91
C ILE A 87 10.50 -24.42 -18.78
N ASP A 88 11.45 -25.16 -18.22
CA ASP A 88 12.36 -24.66 -17.18
C ASP A 88 13.24 -23.52 -17.71
N ALA A 89 13.63 -23.57 -18.98
CA ALA A 89 14.37 -22.51 -19.64
C ALA A 89 13.52 -21.32 -20.11
N GLY A 90 12.18 -21.42 -20.03
CA GLY A 90 11.24 -20.39 -20.51
C GLY A 90 11.21 -20.24 -22.04
N ARG A 91 11.49 -21.31 -22.79
CA ARG A 91 11.59 -21.30 -24.27
C ARG A 91 10.61 -22.29 -24.95
N PHE A 92 9.71 -22.85 -24.20
CA PHE A 92 8.72 -23.79 -24.75
C PHE A 92 7.60 -23.03 -25.45
N VAL A 93 7.40 -23.30 -26.74
CA VAL A 93 6.47 -22.54 -27.61
C VAL A 93 5.01 -22.59 -27.11
N ASP A 94 4.59 -23.73 -26.58
CA ASP A 94 3.22 -23.96 -26.08
C ASP A 94 3.05 -23.64 -24.58
N TYR A 95 4.06 -23.04 -23.92
CA TYR A 95 3.99 -22.47 -22.58
C TYR A 95 4.31 -20.97 -22.65
N ILE A 96 3.28 -20.16 -22.58
CA ILE A 96 3.37 -18.72 -22.67
C ILE A 96 3.20 -18.13 -21.28
N GLU A 97 4.24 -17.45 -20.80
CA GLU A 97 4.25 -16.76 -19.51
C GLU A 97 4.15 -15.25 -19.74
N MET A 98 3.10 -14.63 -19.25
CA MET A 98 2.82 -13.21 -19.38
C MET A 98 2.69 -12.58 -17.98
N ASP A 99 3.36 -11.47 -17.76
CA ASP A 99 3.17 -10.63 -16.59
C ASP A 99 2.12 -9.54 -16.91
N ALA A 100 0.98 -9.58 -16.22
CA ALA A 100 -0.09 -8.61 -16.38
C ALA A 100 0.29 -7.21 -15.88
N ALA A 101 1.33 -7.06 -15.05
CA ALA A 101 1.82 -5.76 -14.63
C ALA A 101 2.45 -4.99 -15.80
N SER A 102 3.12 -5.71 -16.72
CA SER A 102 3.75 -5.16 -17.92
C SER A 102 2.80 -5.12 -19.12
N ASN A 103 1.83 -6.04 -19.19
CA ASN A 103 0.90 -6.24 -20.33
C ASN A 103 -0.55 -6.10 -19.84
N ARG A 104 -0.98 -4.87 -19.57
CA ARG A 104 -2.31 -4.56 -18.98
C ARG A 104 -3.41 -4.37 -20.02
N GLY A 105 -3.04 -4.27 -21.29
CA GLY A 105 -3.90 -3.84 -22.38
C GLY A 105 -4.91 -4.90 -22.80
N VAL A 106 -5.93 -4.46 -23.52
CA VAL A 106 -6.93 -5.33 -24.15
C VAL A 106 -6.32 -6.00 -25.38
N ASP A 107 -5.48 -5.28 -26.10
CA ASP A 107 -4.90 -5.71 -27.35
C ASP A 107 -3.93 -6.89 -27.16
N GLU A 108 -3.08 -6.82 -26.13
CA GLU A 108 -2.17 -7.92 -25.79
C GLU A 108 -2.95 -9.17 -25.35
N MET A 109 -4.02 -8.98 -24.56
CA MET A 109 -4.89 -10.08 -24.16
C MET A 109 -5.65 -10.66 -25.36
N ALA A 110 -6.17 -9.83 -26.25
CA ALA A 110 -6.87 -10.28 -27.46
C ALA A 110 -5.95 -11.11 -28.36
N GLN A 111 -4.72 -10.66 -28.60
CA GLN A 111 -3.71 -11.41 -29.37
C GLN A 111 -3.40 -12.77 -28.74
N LEU A 112 -3.29 -12.83 -27.41
CA LEU A 112 -3.05 -14.07 -26.67
C LEU A 112 -4.24 -15.03 -26.84
N LEU A 113 -5.47 -14.53 -26.75
CA LEU A 113 -6.69 -15.34 -26.92
C LEU A 113 -6.91 -15.80 -28.35
N GLU A 114 -6.57 -14.99 -29.36
CA GLU A 114 -6.58 -15.40 -30.77
C GLU A 114 -5.62 -16.57 -31.02
N GLN A 115 -4.43 -16.52 -30.42
CA GLN A 115 -3.49 -17.63 -30.49
C GLN A 115 -3.97 -18.89 -29.76
N ALA A 116 -4.86 -18.77 -28.77
CA ALA A 116 -5.41 -19.89 -28.04
C ALA A 116 -6.34 -20.79 -28.87
N VAL A 117 -6.92 -20.25 -29.94
CA VAL A 117 -7.79 -21.01 -30.85
C VAL A 117 -7.01 -22.10 -31.61
N TYR A 118 -5.74 -21.85 -31.90
CA TYR A 118 -4.91 -22.78 -32.66
C TYR A 118 -4.38 -23.90 -31.79
N ALA A 119 -4.35 -25.11 -32.36
CA ALA A 119 -3.78 -26.29 -31.71
C ALA A 119 -2.31 -26.08 -31.29
N PRO A 120 -1.84 -26.74 -30.22
CA PRO A 120 -0.43 -26.69 -29.82
C PRO A 120 0.48 -27.25 -30.92
N SER A 121 1.72 -26.75 -30.99
CA SER A 121 2.69 -27.16 -32.00
C SER A 121 3.35 -28.49 -31.65
N ASN A 122 3.84 -28.65 -30.41
CA ASN A 122 4.59 -29.82 -29.97
C ASN A 122 4.09 -30.37 -28.61
N ALA A 123 3.10 -29.73 -28.00
CA ALA A 123 2.58 -30.07 -26.69
C ALA A 123 1.24 -30.82 -26.75
N ARG A 124 0.82 -31.43 -25.65
CA ARG A 124 -0.57 -31.90 -25.46
C ARG A 124 -1.51 -30.76 -25.18
N PHE A 125 -1.02 -29.81 -24.36
CA PHE A 125 -1.78 -28.63 -23.95
C PHE A 125 -0.98 -27.37 -24.19
N LYS A 126 -1.65 -26.36 -24.72
CA LYS A 126 -1.16 -24.99 -24.78
C LYS A 126 -1.47 -24.32 -23.43
N VAL A 127 -0.44 -23.94 -22.70
CA VAL A 127 -0.59 -23.43 -21.32
C VAL A 127 -0.27 -21.96 -21.29
N TYR A 128 -1.23 -21.16 -20.85
CA TYR A 128 -1.11 -19.72 -20.65
C TYR A 128 -0.98 -19.41 -19.18
N MET A 129 0.18 -18.95 -18.75
CA MET A 129 0.43 -18.48 -17.39
C MET A 129 0.38 -16.95 -17.37
N ILE A 130 -0.58 -16.39 -16.61
CA ILE A 130 -0.76 -14.95 -16.44
C ILE A 130 -0.43 -14.63 -14.98
N ASP A 131 0.73 -13.99 -14.77
CA ASP A 131 1.16 -13.57 -13.43
C ASP A 131 0.59 -12.19 -13.08
N GLU A 132 0.35 -11.96 -11.81
CA GLU A 132 -0.28 -10.76 -11.24
C GLU A 132 -1.55 -10.35 -12.00
N VAL A 133 -2.40 -11.33 -12.29
CA VAL A 133 -3.61 -11.17 -13.12
C VAL A 133 -4.54 -10.04 -12.65
N HIS A 134 -4.52 -9.67 -11.37
CA HIS A 134 -5.28 -8.54 -10.82
C HIS A 134 -4.88 -7.18 -11.40
N MET A 135 -3.76 -7.11 -12.13
CA MET A 135 -3.30 -5.89 -12.80
C MET A 135 -3.93 -5.70 -14.19
N LEU A 136 -4.67 -6.68 -14.70
CA LEU A 136 -5.40 -6.55 -15.97
C LEU A 136 -6.50 -5.50 -15.87
N SER A 137 -6.77 -4.85 -17.01
CA SER A 137 -7.92 -3.96 -17.12
C SER A 137 -9.25 -4.75 -17.10
N ASN A 138 -10.35 -4.10 -16.71
CA ASN A 138 -11.68 -4.71 -16.75
C ASN A 138 -12.05 -5.19 -18.17
N HIS A 139 -11.60 -4.49 -19.20
CA HIS A 139 -11.82 -4.88 -20.59
C HIS A 139 -11.04 -6.15 -20.96
N ALA A 140 -9.79 -6.30 -20.49
CA ALA A 140 -9.00 -7.50 -20.69
C ALA A 140 -9.62 -8.72 -19.97
N PHE A 141 -10.14 -8.55 -18.74
CA PHE A 141 -10.90 -9.59 -18.07
C PHE A 141 -12.13 -10.01 -18.86
N ASN A 142 -12.91 -9.06 -19.37
CA ASN A 142 -14.10 -9.36 -20.16
C ASN A 142 -13.77 -10.11 -21.46
N ALA A 143 -12.66 -9.77 -22.12
CA ALA A 143 -12.20 -10.50 -23.30
C ALA A 143 -11.88 -11.97 -22.99
N MET A 144 -11.30 -12.24 -21.81
CA MET A 144 -10.95 -13.59 -21.37
C MET A 144 -12.17 -14.43 -20.97
N LEU A 145 -13.27 -13.81 -20.51
CA LEU A 145 -14.46 -14.55 -20.02
C LEU A 145 -15.02 -15.52 -21.04
N LYS A 146 -15.13 -15.13 -22.33
CA LYS A 146 -15.66 -16.02 -23.38
C LYS A 146 -14.84 -17.29 -23.51
N THR A 147 -13.52 -17.19 -23.49
CA THR A 147 -12.63 -18.36 -23.60
C THR A 147 -12.60 -19.19 -22.31
N LEU A 148 -12.87 -18.58 -21.13
CA LEU A 148 -13.02 -19.31 -19.87
C LEU A 148 -14.36 -20.03 -19.78
N GLU A 149 -15.42 -19.57 -20.45
CA GLU A 149 -16.73 -20.22 -20.51
C GLU A 149 -16.72 -21.42 -21.48
N GLU A 150 -16.14 -21.21 -22.67
CA GLU A 150 -16.05 -22.22 -23.72
C GLU A 150 -14.58 -22.45 -24.09
N PRO A 151 -13.78 -23.07 -23.20
CA PRO A 151 -12.35 -23.24 -23.42
C PRO A 151 -12.08 -24.30 -24.50
N PRO A 152 -11.16 -24.05 -25.45
CA PRO A 152 -10.67 -25.09 -26.34
C PRO A 152 -10.07 -26.25 -25.51
N PRO A 153 -10.30 -27.52 -25.88
CA PRO A 153 -9.90 -28.67 -25.07
C PRO A 153 -8.39 -28.77 -24.84
N HIS A 154 -7.61 -28.22 -25.75
CA HIS A 154 -6.15 -28.21 -25.71
C HIS A 154 -5.56 -27.00 -24.93
N VAL A 155 -6.38 -26.08 -24.41
CA VAL A 155 -5.94 -24.89 -23.70
C VAL A 155 -6.07 -25.05 -22.20
N LYS A 156 -5.05 -24.62 -21.46
CA LYS A 156 -5.07 -24.52 -20.00
C LYS A 156 -4.60 -23.14 -19.58
N PHE A 157 -5.42 -22.46 -18.76
CA PHE A 157 -5.06 -21.19 -18.14
C PHE A 157 -4.53 -21.42 -16.73
N ILE A 158 -3.45 -20.75 -16.39
CA ILE A 158 -2.92 -20.68 -15.03
C ILE A 158 -2.81 -19.20 -14.67
N LEU A 159 -3.69 -18.76 -13.81
CA LEU A 159 -3.73 -17.37 -13.32
C LEU A 159 -3.04 -17.32 -11.96
N ALA A 160 -2.22 -16.31 -11.74
CA ALA A 160 -1.58 -16.09 -10.45
C ALA A 160 -1.83 -14.65 -9.97
N THR A 161 -2.07 -14.49 -8.67
CA THR A 161 -2.32 -13.16 -8.08
C THR A 161 -1.83 -13.09 -6.65
N THR A 162 -1.41 -11.89 -6.25
CA THR A 162 -1.18 -11.53 -4.85
C THR A 162 -2.43 -10.95 -4.19
N ASP A 163 -3.40 -10.46 -4.99
CA ASP A 163 -4.62 -9.84 -4.49
C ASP A 163 -5.87 -10.45 -5.17
N PRO A 164 -6.47 -11.49 -4.57
CA PRO A 164 -7.65 -12.13 -5.13
C PRO A 164 -8.91 -11.25 -5.08
N GLN A 165 -8.94 -10.23 -4.21
CA GLN A 165 -10.13 -9.36 -4.04
C GLN A 165 -10.34 -8.45 -5.26
N LYS A 166 -9.30 -8.16 -6.03
CA LYS A 166 -9.38 -7.35 -7.25
C LYS A 166 -9.83 -8.14 -8.49
N ILE A 167 -9.96 -9.46 -8.37
CA ILE A 167 -10.39 -10.29 -9.51
C ILE A 167 -11.92 -10.32 -9.56
N PRO A 168 -12.55 -10.09 -10.74
CA PRO A 168 -13.99 -10.20 -10.89
C PRO A 168 -14.52 -11.59 -10.50
N VAL A 169 -15.64 -11.60 -9.77
CA VAL A 169 -16.29 -12.86 -9.32
C VAL A 169 -16.63 -13.77 -10.50
N THR A 170 -16.93 -13.20 -11.67
CA THR A 170 -17.18 -13.92 -12.92
C THR A 170 -15.99 -14.76 -13.38
N VAL A 171 -14.76 -14.32 -13.15
CA VAL A 171 -13.53 -15.08 -13.42
C VAL A 171 -13.29 -16.10 -12.32
N LEU A 172 -13.45 -15.71 -11.04
CA LEU A 172 -13.25 -16.58 -9.89
C LEU A 172 -14.13 -17.84 -9.96
N SER A 173 -15.39 -17.70 -10.39
CA SER A 173 -16.35 -18.82 -10.49
C SER A 173 -16.00 -19.84 -11.58
N ARG A 174 -15.10 -19.50 -12.52
CA ARG A 174 -14.67 -20.33 -13.65
C ARG A 174 -13.28 -20.93 -13.46
N CYS A 175 -12.63 -20.63 -12.33
CA CYS A 175 -11.29 -21.11 -12.03
C CYS A 175 -11.29 -22.06 -10.84
N MET A 176 -10.46 -23.09 -10.90
CA MET A 176 -10.12 -23.90 -9.74
C MET A 176 -9.10 -23.14 -8.89
N GLN A 177 -9.52 -22.75 -7.68
CA GLN A 177 -8.75 -21.85 -6.84
C GLN A 177 -7.87 -22.62 -5.85
N PHE A 178 -6.60 -22.20 -5.74
CA PHE A 178 -5.63 -22.70 -4.78
C PHE A 178 -4.96 -21.55 -4.04
N ASN A 179 -5.13 -21.56 -2.73
CA ASN A 179 -4.48 -20.56 -1.87
C ASN A 179 -3.13 -21.11 -1.36
N LEU A 180 -2.03 -20.50 -1.80
CA LEU A 180 -0.69 -20.83 -1.32
C LEU A 180 -0.45 -20.15 0.03
N LYS A 181 -0.03 -20.94 1.00
CA LYS A 181 0.25 -20.47 2.35
C LYS A 181 1.59 -19.76 2.42
N GLN A 182 1.67 -18.79 3.32
CA GLN A 182 2.95 -18.21 3.72
C GLN A 182 3.82 -19.26 4.40
N MET A 183 5.12 -19.18 4.17
CA MET A 183 6.06 -20.14 4.71
C MET A 183 6.47 -19.75 6.13
N PRO A 184 6.29 -20.63 7.12
CA PRO A 184 6.78 -20.35 8.48
C PRO A 184 8.30 -20.11 8.49
N PRO A 185 8.80 -19.19 9.32
CA PRO A 185 10.23 -18.88 9.39
C PRO A 185 11.11 -20.12 9.63
N GLY A 186 10.69 -21.06 10.48
CA GLY A 186 11.43 -22.29 10.73
C GLY A 186 11.61 -23.17 9.48
N GLN A 187 10.61 -23.22 8.58
CA GLN A 187 10.75 -23.95 7.32
C GLN A 187 11.72 -23.24 6.35
N ILE A 188 11.75 -21.91 6.38
CA ILE A 188 12.71 -21.12 5.59
C ILE A 188 14.11 -21.40 6.08
N VAL A 189 14.34 -21.34 7.41
CA VAL A 189 15.65 -21.65 8.02
C VAL A 189 16.13 -23.04 7.62
N GLY A 190 15.31 -24.07 7.83
CA GLY A 190 15.70 -25.44 7.47
C GLY A 190 16.00 -25.62 5.97
N HIS A 191 15.29 -24.88 5.10
CA HIS A 191 15.59 -24.91 3.66
C HIS A 191 16.89 -24.19 3.31
N LEU A 192 17.19 -23.05 3.97
CA LEU A 192 18.46 -22.34 3.81
C LEU A 192 19.64 -23.17 4.31
N GLU A 193 19.51 -23.87 5.45
CA GLU A 193 20.53 -24.79 5.97
C GLU A 193 20.86 -25.89 4.96
N ASN A 194 19.84 -26.51 4.36
CA ASN A 194 20.03 -27.51 3.32
C ASN A 194 20.77 -26.96 2.09
N ILE A 195 20.42 -25.76 1.64
CA ILE A 195 21.02 -25.14 0.46
C ILE A 195 22.49 -24.76 0.74
N LEU A 196 22.77 -24.09 1.86
CA LEU A 196 24.12 -23.70 2.23
C LEU A 196 25.03 -24.90 2.47
N GLY A 197 24.46 -25.98 3.03
CA GLY A 197 25.19 -27.27 3.13
C GLY A 197 25.55 -27.85 1.77
N GLN A 198 24.67 -27.76 0.75
CA GLN A 198 24.96 -28.20 -0.62
C GLN A 198 25.99 -27.31 -1.32
N GLU A 199 26.03 -26.01 -1.01
CA GLU A 199 27.03 -25.06 -1.53
C GLU A 199 28.33 -25.09 -0.76
N ASN A 200 28.47 -25.88 0.32
CA ASN A 200 29.59 -25.92 1.24
C ASN A 200 29.94 -24.54 1.85
N ILE A 201 28.92 -23.75 2.17
CA ILE A 201 29.09 -22.44 2.79
C ILE A 201 28.80 -22.60 4.29
N SER A 202 29.73 -22.11 5.13
CA SER A 202 29.55 -22.09 6.57
C SER A 202 28.59 -20.98 6.97
N PHE A 203 27.73 -21.24 7.98
CA PHE A 203 26.72 -20.33 8.44
C PHE A 203 26.47 -20.43 9.94
N ASP A 204 25.97 -19.35 10.53
CA ASP A 204 25.46 -19.32 11.89
C ASP A 204 23.94 -19.49 11.88
N SER A 205 23.38 -20.42 12.68
CA SER A 205 21.92 -20.58 12.77
C SER A 205 21.17 -19.28 13.14
N PRO A 206 21.64 -18.41 14.02
CA PRO A 206 21.03 -17.11 14.28
C PRO A 206 20.98 -16.19 13.04
N ALA A 207 22.03 -16.21 12.20
CA ALA A 207 22.06 -15.46 10.94
C ALA A 207 20.94 -15.88 9.99
N LEU A 208 20.68 -17.19 9.87
CA LEU A 208 19.60 -17.71 9.02
C LEU A 208 18.21 -17.32 9.54
N ARG A 209 18.03 -17.22 10.85
CA ARG A 209 16.78 -16.73 11.46
C ARG A 209 16.54 -15.26 11.10
N LEU A 210 17.56 -14.41 11.13
CA LEU A 210 17.44 -13.01 10.70
C LEU A 210 17.10 -12.91 9.22
N LEU A 211 17.74 -13.71 8.36
CA LEU A 211 17.43 -13.76 6.93
C LEU A 211 15.97 -14.20 6.69
N ALA A 212 15.49 -15.22 7.40
CA ALA A 212 14.11 -15.69 7.32
C ALA A 212 13.11 -14.64 7.79
N GLN A 213 13.44 -13.89 8.83
CA GLN A 213 12.63 -12.79 9.36
C GLN A 213 12.58 -11.61 8.36
N GLY A 214 13.73 -11.20 7.83
CA GLY A 214 13.83 -10.15 6.81
C GLY A 214 13.12 -10.49 5.49
N ALA A 215 13.01 -11.79 5.18
CA ALA A 215 12.33 -12.28 3.99
C ALA A 215 10.78 -12.26 4.09
N GLN A 216 10.20 -11.98 5.25
CA GLN A 216 8.75 -11.83 5.45
C GLN A 216 7.93 -13.00 4.87
N SER A 217 8.33 -14.22 5.17
CA SER A 217 7.68 -15.47 4.70
C SER A 217 7.79 -15.73 3.18
N SER A 218 8.65 -15.01 2.47
CA SER A 218 8.94 -15.19 1.05
C SER A 218 10.22 -16.00 0.85
N MET A 219 10.14 -17.22 0.34
CA MET A 219 11.34 -18.04 0.05
C MET A 219 12.22 -17.40 -1.02
N ARG A 220 11.64 -16.74 -2.02
CA ARG A 220 12.42 -16.06 -3.06
C ARG A 220 13.27 -14.94 -2.48
N ASP A 221 12.69 -14.14 -1.58
CA ASP A 221 13.40 -13.02 -0.98
C ASP A 221 14.41 -13.54 0.05
N ALA A 222 14.12 -14.63 0.78
CA ALA A 222 15.08 -15.31 1.64
C ALA A 222 16.35 -15.77 0.89
N LEU A 223 16.17 -16.43 -0.26
CA LEU A 223 17.29 -16.84 -1.09
C LEU A 223 18.07 -15.68 -1.68
N SER A 224 17.37 -14.59 -2.04
CA SER A 224 18.03 -13.38 -2.55
C SER A 224 18.83 -12.66 -1.46
N LEU A 225 18.29 -12.57 -0.24
CA LEU A 225 19.01 -12.03 0.92
C LEU A 225 20.19 -12.92 1.31
N THR A 226 20.06 -14.24 1.18
CA THR A 226 21.17 -15.18 1.43
C THR A 226 22.30 -14.99 0.42
N ASP A 227 21.99 -14.81 -0.87
CA ASP A 227 22.99 -14.47 -1.88
C ASP A 227 23.73 -13.16 -1.56
N GLN A 228 23.00 -12.14 -1.10
CA GLN A 228 23.59 -10.88 -0.67
C GLN A 228 24.49 -11.07 0.56
N ALA A 229 24.05 -11.88 1.54
CA ALA A 229 24.83 -12.18 2.74
C ALA A 229 26.15 -12.91 2.41
N ILE A 230 26.09 -13.89 1.51
CA ILE A 230 27.30 -14.60 1.03
C ILE A 230 28.27 -13.63 0.37
N ALA A 231 27.77 -12.73 -0.48
CA ALA A 231 28.60 -11.73 -1.15
C ALA A 231 29.19 -10.71 -0.17
N TYR A 232 28.39 -10.24 0.80
CA TYR A 232 28.82 -9.27 1.81
C TYR A 232 29.88 -9.83 2.75
N ALA A 233 29.73 -11.08 3.17
CA ALA A 233 30.58 -11.74 4.14
C ALA A 233 31.73 -12.57 3.49
N ALA A 234 32.01 -12.35 2.22
CA ALA A 234 33.09 -13.02 1.47
C ALA A 234 33.08 -14.56 1.56
N GLY A 235 31.85 -15.16 1.55
CA GLY A 235 31.68 -16.60 1.46
C GLY A 235 31.29 -17.31 2.76
N THR A 236 31.06 -16.60 3.85
CA THR A 236 30.53 -17.14 5.11
C THR A 236 29.28 -16.37 5.50
N VAL A 237 28.27 -17.01 6.12
CA VAL A 237 27.04 -16.33 6.58
C VAL A 237 27.09 -16.22 8.09
N THR A 238 27.77 -15.17 8.59
CA THR A 238 27.87 -14.90 10.03
C THR A 238 26.77 -13.96 10.52
N LEU A 239 26.47 -14.01 11.81
CA LEU A 239 25.46 -13.16 12.42
C LEU A 239 25.79 -11.67 12.22
N ASP A 240 27.00 -11.25 12.53
CA ASP A 240 27.45 -9.84 12.40
C ASP A 240 27.35 -9.32 10.99
N ALA A 241 27.72 -10.15 9.99
CA ALA A 241 27.64 -9.77 8.59
C ALA A 241 26.20 -9.59 8.12
N VAL A 242 25.29 -10.48 8.54
CA VAL A 242 23.85 -10.37 8.22
C VAL A 242 23.21 -9.17 8.90
N GLN A 243 23.54 -8.91 10.16
CA GLN A 243 23.07 -7.71 10.88
C GLN A 243 23.53 -6.43 10.18
N GLY A 244 24.82 -6.35 9.85
CA GLY A 244 25.37 -5.19 9.14
C GLY A 244 24.76 -5.00 7.74
N MET A 245 24.53 -6.08 7.00
CA MET A 245 23.93 -6.04 5.66
C MET A 245 22.47 -5.61 5.68
N LEU A 246 21.68 -6.15 6.60
CA LEU A 246 20.24 -5.84 6.70
C LEU A 246 19.99 -4.49 7.37
N GLY A 247 21.00 -3.88 8.00
CA GLY A 247 20.80 -2.74 8.89
C GLY A 247 19.84 -3.10 10.03
N SER A 248 19.74 -4.40 10.35
CA SER A 248 18.88 -4.87 11.42
C SER A 248 19.42 -4.39 12.75
N LEU A 249 18.53 -3.85 13.56
CA LEU A 249 18.85 -3.39 14.88
C LEU A 249 19.32 -4.58 15.71
N ASP A 250 20.46 -4.44 16.38
CA ASP A 250 20.81 -5.35 17.45
C ASP A 250 19.72 -5.19 18.52
N GLN A 251 19.05 -6.28 18.86
CA GLN A 251 17.95 -6.27 19.82
C GLN A 251 18.37 -5.74 21.20
N SER A 252 19.67 -5.74 21.49
CA SER A 252 20.20 -5.11 22.69
C SER A 252 19.83 -3.63 22.84
N TYR A 253 19.68 -2.89 21.73
CA TYR A 253 19.20 -1.50 21.77
C TYR A 253 17.76 -1.41 22.28
N LEU A 254 16.88 -2.31 21.79
CA LEU A 254 15.47 -2.34 22.20
C LEU A 254 15.31 -2.74 23.66
N VAL A 255 16.08 -3.72 24.11
CA VAL A 255 16.11 -4.15 25.52
C VAL A 255 16.59 -2.99 26.39
N ARG A 256 17.70 -2.32 26.03
CA ARG A 256 18.22 -1.12 26.76
C ARG A 256 17.20 0.02 26.78
N MET A 257 16.45 0.25 25.68
CA MET A 257 15.39 1.26 25.66
C MET A 257 14.27 0.91 26.65
N LEU A 258 13.83 -0.35 26.69
CA LEU A 258 12.81 -0.79 27.64
C LEU A 258 13.33 -0.73 29.08
N ASP A 259 14.58 -1.09 29.36
CA ASP A 259 15.20 -0.94 30.66
C ASP A 259 15.24 0.55 31.08
N ALA A 260 15.60 1.46 30.20
CA ALA A 260 15.58 2.91 30.46
C ALA A 260 14.15 3.45 30.65
N LEU A 261 13.16 2.93 29.93
CA LEU A 261 11.75 3.27 30.11
C LEU A 261 11.24 2.79 31.49
N ALA A 262 11.63 1.59 31.94
CA ALA A 262 11.22 1.04 33.22
C ALA A 262 11.69 1.89 34.41
N VAL A 263 12.85 2.54 34.29
CA VAL A 263 13.41 3.43 35.33
C VAL A 263 13.15 4.92 35.04
N HIS A 264 12.37 5.25 34.02
CA HIS A 264 12.06 6.62 33.57
C HIS A 264 13.29 7.49 33.30
N ASP A 265 14.36 6.91 32.74
CA ASP A 265 15.58 7.63 32.39
C ASP A 265 15.52 8.18 30.97
N ALA A 266 15.03 9.44 30.86
CA ALA A 266 14.96 10.15 29.59
C ALA A 266 16.34 10.35 28.93
N LYS A 267 17.40 10.52 29.73
CA LYS A 267 18.74 10.73 29.22
C LYS A 267 19.27 9.47 28.54
N ALA A 268 19.16 8.32 29.22
CA ALA A 268 19.58 7.04 28.65
C ALA A 268 18.85 6.74 27.34
N LEU A 269 17.55 7.07 27.23
CA LEU A 269 16.81 6.89 25.96
C LEU A 269 17.35 7.74 24.82
N LEU A 270 17.70 9.00 25.08
CA LEU A 270 18.27 9.89 24.06
C LEU A 270 19.70 9.45 23.70
N ASP A 271 20.52 9.07 24.69
CA ASP A 271 21.87 8.56 24.45
C ASP A 271 21.85 7.30 23.54
N ILE A 272 20.85 6.41 23.71
CA ILE A 272 20.65 5.24 22.84
C ILE A 272 20.22 5.68 21.43
N ALA A 273 19.33 6.66 21.30
CA ALA A 273 18.93 7.19 20.00
C ALA A 273 20.13 7.83 19.26
N ASP A 274 21.00 8.56 19.96
CA ASP A 274 22.21 9.14 19.40
C ASP A 274 23.20 8.06 18.94
N GLU A 275 23.36 6.98 19.71
CA GLU A 275 24.18 5.83 19.34
C GLU A 275 23.65 5.16 18.07
N MET A 276 22.33 5.02 17.93
CA MET A 276 21.69 4.49 16.74
C MET A 276 21.87 5.42 15.53
N ALA A 277 21.77 6.75 15.73
CA ALA A 277 22.03 7.74 14.69
C ALA A 277 23.47 7.65 14.16
N ALA A 278 24.45 7.52 15.05
CA ALA A 278 25.86 7.37 14.69
C ALA A 278 26.14 6.13 13.82
N ARG A 279 25.33 5.08 13.96
CA ARG A 279 25.40 3.85 13.16
C ARG A 279 24.47 3.84 11.94
N SER A 280 23.75 4.93 11.66
CA SER A 280 22.80 5.04 10.56
C SER A 280 21.74 3.94 10.54
N LEU A 281 21.24 3.55 11.70
CA LEU A 281 20.21 2.51 11.82
C LEU A 281 18.83 3.05 11.40
N SER A 282 17.97 2.16 10.86
CA SER A 282 16.63 2.54 10.39
C SER A 282 15.67 2.76 11.56
N TRP A 283 15.14 3.97 11.69
CA TRP A 283 14.16 4.36 12.71
C TRP A 283 12.84 3.62 12.57
N SER A 284 12.37 3.46 11.33
CA SER A 284 11.14 2.72 11.03
C SER A 284 11.24 1.25 11.43
N SER A 285 12.42 0.61 11.17
CA SER A 285 12.67 -0.76 11.60
C SER A 285 12.75 -0.86 13.13
N ALA A 286 13.39 0.11 13.79
CA ALA A 286 13.48 0.16 15.24
C ALA A 286 12.11 0.20 15.92
N LEU A 287 11.21 1.06 15.45
CA LEU A 287 9.84 1.11 15.95
C LEU A 287 9.07 -0.18 15.66
N GLN A 288 9.26 -0.78 14.48
CA GLN A 288 8.62 -2.05 14.16
C GLN A 288 9.06 -3.17 15.11
N ASP A 289 10.37 -3.30 15.33
CA ASP A 289 10.94 -4.34 16.18
C ASP A 289 10.59 -4.11 17.66
N LEU A 290 10.56 -2.84 18.10
CA LEU A 290 10.08 -2.47 19.43
C LEU A 290 8.61 -2.85 19.63
N GLY A 291 7.75 -2.60 18.64
CA GLY A 291 6.35 -3.04 18.69
C GLY A 291 6.22 -4.58 18.75
N THR A 292 7.07 -5.31 18.03
CA THR A 292 7.11 -6.77 18.08
C THR A 292 7.55 -7.28 19.45
N LEU A 293 8.56 -6.64 20.07
CA LEU A 293 9.05 -6.98 21.40
C LEU A 293 7.97 -6.71 22.47
N LEU A 294 7.30 -5.55 22.42
CA LEU A 294 6.19 -5.22 23.32
C LEU A 294 5.03 -6.21 23.20
N ASN A 295 4.68 -6.65 22.00
CA ASN A 295 3.67 -7.70 21.81
C ASN A 295 4.11 -9.03 22.47
N ARG A 296 5.38 -9.43 22.33
CA ARG A 296 5.91 -10.63 22.98
C ARG A 296 5.91 -10.50 24.50
N ILE A 297 6.21 -9.32 25.03
CA ILE A 297 6.12 -9.03 26.48
C ILE A 297 4.67 -9.14 26.95
N ALA A 298 3.69 -8.60 26.22
CA ALA A 298 2.27 -8.74 26.54
C ALA A 298 1.80 -10.20 26.56
N ILE A 299 2.27 -11.01 25.60
CA ILE A 299 2.01 -12.47 25.57
C ILE A 299 2.65 -13.14 26.80
N ALA A 300 3.90 -12.79 27.13
CA ALA A 300 4.59 -13.35 28.29
C ALA A 300 3.90 -13.02 29.62
N GLN A 301 3.33 -11.80 29.75
CA GLN A 301 2.53 -11.41 30.91
C GLN A 301 1.26 -12.23 31.07
N THR A 302 0.59 -12.53 29.95
CA THR A 302 -0.72 -13.20 29.95
C THR A 302 -0.58 -14.73 29.96
N VAL A 303 0.29 -15.27 29.10
CA VAL A 303 0.53 -16.70 28.91
C VAL A 303 2.02 -16.97 28.75
N PRO A 304 2.79 -17.08 29.85
CA PRO A 304 4.25 -17.26 29.79
C PRO A 304 4.70 -18.49 28.99
N SER A 305 3.88 -19.54 28.97
CA SER A 305 4.14 -20.78 28.22
C SER A 305 3.97 -20.64 26.71
N ALA A 306 3.40 -19.54 26.23
CA ALA A 306 3.24 -19.29 24.80
C ALA A 306 4.49 -18.64 24.16
N VAL A 307 5.48 -18.26 24.96
CA VAL A 307 6.78 -17.75 24.48
C VAL A 307 7.60 -18.96 24.04
N PRO A 308 7.97 -19.07 22.75
CA PRO A 308 8.74 -20.21 22.26
C PRO A 308 10.11 -20.32 22.93
N ASP A 309 10.55 -21.55 23.24
CA ASP A 309 11.81 -21.80 23.94
C ASP A 309 13.04 -21.52 23.06
N ASP A 310 12.86 -21.47 21.74
CA ASP A 310 13.92 -21.25 20.75
C ASP A 310 14.17 -19.78 20.41
N LEU A 311 13.48 -18.84 21.07
CA LEU A 311 13.70 -17.41 20.86
C LEU A 311 14.98 -16.94 21.56
N PRO A 312 15.90 -16.26 20.84
CA PRO A 312 17.12 -15.71 21.45
C PRO A 312 16.85 -14.73 22.59
N GLU A 313 15.76 -13.95 22.48
CA GLU A 313 15.39 -12.90 23.43
C GLU A 313 14.46 -13.40 24.56
N ARG A 314 14.24 -14.69 24.66
CA ARG A 314 13.29 -15.27 25.64
C ARG A 314 13.59 -14.82 27.07
N ASP A 315 14.86 -14.86 27.45
CA ASP A 315 15.27 -14.50 28.82
C ASP A 315 15.01 -13.02 29.08
N ASP A 316 15.30 -12.13 28.12
CA ASP A 316 14.99 -10.70 28.22
C ASP A 316 13.49 -10.43 28.25
N ILE A 317 12.69 -11.12 27.45
CA ILE A 317 11.23 -11.00 27.46
C ILE A 317 10.66 -11.39 28.82
N ILE A 318 11.11 -12.52 29.37
CA ILE A 318 10.65 -13.00 30.69
C ILE A 318 11.10 -12.03 31.82
N ARG A 319 12.30 -11.44 31.70
CA ARG A 319 12.82 -10.46 32.66
C ARG A 319 12.06 -9.13 32.59
N LEU A 320 11.74 -8.66 31.38
CA LEU A 320 11.05 -7.38 31.14
C LEU A 320 9.55 -7.46 31.45
N ALA A 321 8.92 -8.62 31.28
CA ALA A 321 7.48 -8.79 31.48
C ALA A 321 6.96 -8.29 32.86
N PRO A 322 7.59 -8.58 34.00
CA PRO A 322 7.14 -8.08 35.31
C PRO A 322 7.52 -6.62 35.58
N MET A 323 8.37 -5.98 34.75
CA MET A 323 8.83 -4.60 34.98
C MET A 323 7.79 -3.55 34.56
N PHE A 324 6.82 -3.93 33.74
CA PHE A 324 5.77 -3.05 33.21
C PHE A 324 4.38 -3.56 33.62
N SER A 325 3.43 -2.64 33.84
CA SER A 325 2.04 -3.04 33.97
C SER A 325 1.47 -3.48 32.62
N PRO A 326 0.42 -4.32 32.56
CA PRO A 326 -0.22 -4.67 31.32
C PRO A 326 -0.75 -3.44 30.54
N GLU A 327 -1.21 -2.41 31.26
CA GLU A 327 -1.70 -1.15 30.74
C GLU A 327 -0.57 -0.35 30.06
N ASP A 328 0.62 -0.30 30.68
CA ASP A 328 1.80 0.37 30.12
C ASP A 328 2.23 -0.29 28.81
N VAL A 329 2.29 -1.63 28.78
CA VAL A 329 2.69 -2.37 27.58
C VAL A 329 1.71 -2.11 26.41
N GLN A 330 0.40 -2.08 26.68
CA GLN A 330 -0.60 -1.76 25.67
C GLN A 330 -0.48 -0.32 25.17
N LEU A 331 -0.27 0.62 26.09
CA LEU A 331 -0.08 2.03 25.75
C LEU A 331 1.18 2.24 24.92
N PHE A 332 2.31 1.65 25.33
CA PHE A 332 3.57 1.72 24.59
C PHE A 332 3.45 1.12 23.19
N TYR A 333 2.77 -0.02 23.08
CA TYR A 333 2.49 -0.62 21.77
C TYR A 333 1.71 0.33 20.85
N GLN A 334 0.66 0.98 21.35
CA GLN A 334 -0.09 1.97 20.58
C GLN A 334 0.77 3.17 20.18
N ILE A 335 1.57 3.72 21.12
CA ILE A 335 2.47 4.85 20.83
C ILE A 335 3.48 4.47 19.75
N VAL A 336 4.05 3.26 19.79
CA VAL A 336 5.00 2.77 18.77
C VAL A 336 4.35 2.64 17.41
N VAL A 337 3.15 2.03 17.34
CA VAL A 337 2.43 1.84 16.06
C VAL A 337 2.08 3.19 15.43
N HIS A 338 1.58 4.16 16.24
CA HIS A 338 1.29 5.51 15.77
C HIS A 338 2.56 6.27 15.38
N GLY A 339 3.59 6.23 16.23
CA GLY A 339 4.88 6.88 15.97
C GLY A 339 5.53 6.41 14.68
N ARG A 340 5.45 5.10 14.39
CA ARG A 340 5.93 4.56 13.11
C ARG A 340 5.16 5.11 11.92
N HIS A 341 3.84 5.27 12.04
CA HIS A 341 3.00 5.82 10.97
C HIS A 341 3.26 7.31 10.75
N GLU A 342 3.51 8.05 11.84
CA GLU A 342 3.79 9.49 11.84
C GLU A 342 5.24 9.85 11.49
N LEU A 343 6.16 8.87 11.44
CA LEU A 343 7.60 9.10 11.24
C LEU A 343 7.89 9.91 9.96
N GLY A 344 7.18 9.62 8.86
CA GLY A 344 7.30 10.35 7.61
C GLY A 344 6.65 11.75 7.60
N LEU A 345 5.90 12.11 8.64
CA LEU A 345 5.29 13.44 8.82
C LEU A 345 6.10 14.33 9.76
N ALA A 346 7.08 13.77 10.47
CA ALA A 346 7.97 14.51 11.34
C ALA A 346 8.94 15.38 10.51
N PRO A 347 9.51 16.48 11.10
CA PRO A 347 10.51 17.30 10.41
C PRO A 347 11.72 16.49 9.91
N ASP A 348 12.14 15.49 10.68
CA ASP A 348 13.13 14.47 10.35
C ASP A 348 12.82 13.20 11.14
N GLU A 349 13.34 12.05 10.68
CA GLU A 349 13.06 10.75 11.27
C GLU A 349 13.61 10.60 12.69
N TYR A 350 14.76 11.22 13.01
CA TYR A 350 15.33 11.22 14.34
C TYR A 350 14.41 11.93 15.35
N SER A 351 13.92 13.13 14.99
CA SER A 351 12.97 13.87 15.82
C SER A 351 11.66 13.11 16.01
N GLY A 352 11.15 12.45 14.98
CA GLY A 352 9.96 11.60 15.06
C GLY A 352 10.16 10.41 16.00
N PHE A 353 11.32 9.75 15.93
CA PHE A 353 11.67 8.62 16.77
C PHE A 353 11.83 9.04 18.23
N THR A 354 12.65 10.07 18.51
CA THR A 354 12.88 10.56 19.87
C THR A 354 11.60 11.08 20.51
N MET A 355 10.73 11.76 19.76
CA MET A 355 9.42 12.19 20.24
C MET A 355 8.53 11.00 20.60
N THR A 356 8.59 9.90 19.86
CA THR A 356 7.85 8.66 20.16
C THR A 356 8.33 8.07 21.50
N LEU A 357 9.65 8.01 21.74
CA LEU A 357 10.20 7.55 23.02
C LEU A 357 9.81 8.46 24.19
N LEU A 358 9.87 9.79 24.00
CA LEU A 358 9.47 10.76 25.01
C LEU A 358 7.96 10.69 25.32
N ARG A 359 7.11 10.37 24.33
CA ARG A 359 5.68 10.12 24.55
C ARG A 359 5.46 8.93 25.48
N MET A 360 6.24 7.86 25.36
CA MET A 360 6.14 6.71 26.27
C MET A 360 6.45 7.11 27.72
N LEU A 361 7.46 7.97 27.94
CA LEU A 361 7.77 8.48 29.27
C LEU A 361 6.69 9.42 29.82
N ALA A 362 6.08 10.24 28.96
CA ALA A 362 5.13 11.27 29.36
C ALA A 362 3.73 10.72 29.68
N PHE A 363 3.32 9.62 29.06
CA PHE A 363 1.97 9.06 29.16
C PHE A 363 1.89 7.78 29.99
N VAL A 364 2.77 7.61 30.94
CA VAL A 364 2.64 6.50 31.91
C VAL A 364 1.36 6.68 32.74
N PRO A 365 0.44 5.69 32.77
CA PRO A 365 -0.75 5.77 33.61
C PRO A 365 -0.35 5.95 35.07
N MET A 366 -0.77 7.05 35.70
CA MET A 366 -0.56 7.24 37.16
C MET A 366 -1.47 6.28 37.90
N ASN A 367 -0.95 5.12 38.30
CA ASN A 367 -1.63 4.25 39.22
C ASN A 367 -1.78 5.01 40.56
N GLY A 368 -3.03 5.31 40.91
CA GLY A 368 -3.38 6.02 42.14
C GLY A 368 -3.03 5.19 43.40
N GLY A 369 -1.80 5.32 43.85
CA GLY A 369 -1.31 4.75 45.09
C GLY A 369 -0.25 5.69 45.66
N GLY A 370 -0.66 6.52 46.66
CA GLY A 370 0.09 7.65 47.15
C GLY A 370 1.52 7.37 47.58
N GLN A 371 2.41 8.18 47.00
CA GLN A 371 3.54 8.73 47.73
C GLN A 371 3.73 10.16 47.24
N THR A 372 3.47 11.12 48.09
CA THR A 372 3.79 12.53 47.94
C THR A 372 5.30 12.68 47.78
N ALA A 373 5.81 12.61 46.57
CA ALA A 373 7.11 13.17 46.25
C ALA A 373 6.94 14.68 46.12
N THR A 374 7.60 15.42 46.97
CA THR A 374 7.73 16.87 46.96
C THR A 374 8.11 17.34 45.55
N ALA A 375 7.17 18.01 44.89
CA ALA A 375 7.40 18.66 43.61
C ALA A 375 8.44 19.76 43.78
N PRO A 376 9.46 19.85 42.91
CA PRO A 376 10.22 21.09 42.77
C PRO A 376 9.32 22.17 42.20
N GLU A 377 9.50 23.41 42.69
CA GLU A 377 8.70 24.62 42.42
C GLU A 377 8.60 25.07 40.93
N ALA A 378 8.14 24.21 40.03
CA ALA A 378 7.82 24.60 38.67
C ALA A 378 6.33 24.98 38.48
N GLY A 379 5.49 24.80 39.51
CA GLY A 379 4.06 25.11 39.44
C GLY A 379 3.72 26.61 39.50
N ALA A 380 4.57 27.43 40.09
CA ALA A 380 4.33 28.87 40.21
C ALA A 380 4.50 29.63 38.87
N ALA A 381 5.44 29.20 38.04
CA ALA A 381 5.67 29.84 36.72
C ALA A 381 4.56 29.56 35.71
N ARG A 382 3.91 28.39 35.80
CA ARG A 382 2.83 28.01 34.87
C ARG A 382 1.50 28.68 35.20
N ALA A 383 1.22 28.92 36.48
CA ALA A 383 0.04 29.65 36.92
C ALA A 383 0.13 31.15 36.57
N SER A 384 1.34 31.73 36.63
CA SER A 384 1.59 33.13 36.23
C SER A 384 1.46 33.35 34.74
N ALA A 385 1.89 32.40 33.89
CA ALA A 385 1.77 32.50 32.43
C ALA A 385 0.30 32.39 31.97
N LEU A 386 -0.52 31.56 32.60
CA LEU A 386 -1.95 31.42 32.29
C LEU A 386 -2.80 32.60 32.80
N ALA A 387 -2.37 33.28 33.86
CA ALA A 387 -3.01 34.50 34.37
C ALA A 387 -2.70 35.71 33.47
N ALA A 388 -1.49 35.80 32.89
CA ALA A 388 -1.08 36.87 32.00
C ALA A 388 -1.85 36.86 30.66
N VAL A 389 -2.26 35.71 30.16
CA VAL A 389 -3.03 35.59 28.91
C VAL A 389 -4.52 35.93 29.07
N ARG A 390 -5.06 35.94 30.31
CA ARG A 390 -6.49 36.26 30.59
C ARG A 390 -6.78 37.73 30.89
N SER A 391 -5.78 38.60 30.96
CA SER A 391 -5.94 40.02 31.38
C SER A 391 -5.80 41.04 30.27
N THR A 392 -5.75 40.67 28.99
CA THR A 392 -5.77 41.64 27.88
C THR A 392 -7.20 41.79 27.33
N LYS A 393 -7.92 42.74 27.94
CA LYS A 393 -9.16 43.32 27.42
C LYS A 393 -8.76 44.38 26.38
N PRO A 394 -9.40 44.47 25.21
CA PRO A 394 -9.05 45.49 24.21
C PRO A 394 -9.50 46.85 24.68
N ALA A 395 -8.53 47.77 24.82
CA ALA A 395 -8.81 49.19 24.99
C ALA A 395 -8.66 49.87 23.63
N SER A 396 -9.75 50.46 23.20
CA SER A 396 -9.84 51.45 22.12
C SER A 396 -9.04 52.72 22.48
N THR A 397 -8.14 53.15 21.63
CA THR A 397 -7.65 54.55 21.63
C THR A 397 -7.32 55.00 20.22
N THR A 398 -8.15 55.89 19.73
CA THR A 398 -7.95 57.20 19.12
C THR A 398 -6.54 57.54 18.60
N SER A 399 -6.57 57.94 17.36
CA SER A 399 -5.63 58.71 16.57
C SER A 399 -4.76 59.72 17.33
N THR A 400 -3.48 59.80 16.99
CA THR A 400 -2.77 61.06 16.88
C THR A 400 -1.65 60.97 15.84
N THR A 401 -1.71 61.93 14.93
CA THR A 401 -0.84 62.33 13.85
C THR A 401 0.56 62.69 14.34
N ALA A 402 1.59 62.29 13.62
CA ALA A 402 2.79 63.13 13.45
C ALA A 402 3.50 62.75 12.15
N ALA A 403 3.65 63.74 11.34
CA ALA A 403 4.30 63.79 10.04
C ALA A 403 5.83 63.74 10.18
N THR A 404 6.49 63.32 9.14
CA THR A 404 7.61 64.08 8.50
C THR A 404 8.24 63.25 7.37
N THR A 405 8.14 63.80 6.20
CA THR A 405 8.99 64.22 5.06
C THR A 405 9.55 63.09 4.20
N ALA A 406 9.09 62.94 3.03
CA ALA A 406 9.31 63.61 1.74
C ALA A 406 10.63 63.23 1.03
N ALA A 407 10.50 62.60 -0.13
CA ALA A 407 11.30 62.95 -1.30
C ALA A 407 10.55 62.56 -2.59
N THR A 408 10.23 63.56 -3.31
CA THR A 408 9.55 63.71 -4.58
C THR A 408 10.48 63.40 -5.76
N VAL A 409 10.00 62.72 -6.80
CA VAL A 409 10.38 63.05 -8.19
C VAL A 409 9.13 62.92 -9.07
N GLN A 410 8.85 64.01 -9.76
CA GLN A 410 7.71 64.30 -10.61
C GLN A 410 7.85 63.75 -12.04
N ALA A 411 6.79 63.34 -12.59
CA ALA A 411 5.96 63.53 -13.77
C ALA A 411 6.64 63.90 -15.15
N PRO A 412 5.99 63.80 -16.33
CA PRO A 412 4.78 64.56 -16.58
C PRO A 412 3.65 63.86 -17.42
N VAL A 413 2.55 64.48 -17.26
CA VAL A 413 1.24 64.48 -17.84
C VAL A 413 1.21 64.54 -19.39
N ASN A 414 0.27 63.88 -20.02
CA ASN A 414 -0.62 64.51 -20.99
C ASN A 414 -1.93 63.66 -21.12
N GLY A 415 -2.95 64.29 -20.95
CA GLY A 415 -4.30 64.23 -21.01
C GLY A 415 -4.92 63.93 -22.37
N VAL A 416 -6.15 63.48 -22.37
CA VAL A 416 -7.26 63.86 -23.25
C VAL A 416 -8.55 63.14 -22.80
N GLN A 417 -9.51 63.98 -22.44
CA GLN A 417 -10.96 63.95 -22.63
C GLN A 417 -11.82 62.75 -22.29
N LYS A 418 -12.76 63.01 -21.41
CA LYS A 418 -14.07 62.38 -21.21
C LYS A 418 -14.85 62.31 -22.52
N THR A 419 -15.36 61.12 -22.83
CA THR A 419 -16.58 60.98 -23.62
C THR A 419 -17.45 59.94 -22.94
N SER A 420 -18.54 60.40 -22.41
CA SER A 420 -19.67 59.62 -21.92
C SER A 420 -20.40 59.00 -23.11
N LEU A 421 -20.48 57.67 -23.18
CA LEU A 421 -21.40 56.98 -24.05
C LEU A 421 -22.00 55.77 -23.38
N HIS A 422 -23.29 55.83 -23.23
CA HIS A 422 -24.29 54.80 -23.17
C HIS A 422 -24.08 53.54 -22.27
N LEU A 423 -24.85 53.54 -21.19
CA LEU A 423 -25.34 52.34 -20.50
C LEU A 423 -26.06 51.42 -21.49
N SER A 424 -25.40 50.47 -22.06
CA SER A 424 -26.07 49.29 -22.59
C SER A 424 -26.27 48.32 -21.42
N GLN A 425 -27.51 47.94 -21.19
CA GLN A 425 -27.94 46.94 -20.23
C GLN A 425 -27.17 45.64 -20.47
N ARG A 426 -26.21 45.31 -19.59
CA ARG A 426 -25.57 44.00 -19.53
C ARG A 426 -26.56 43.06 -18.86
N THR A 427 -27.15 42.18 -19.63
CA THR A 427 -27.86 41.01 -19.10
C THR A 427 -26.80 40.11 -18.45
N SER A 428 -26.68 40.15 -17.15
CA SER A 428 -25.92 39.18 -16.36
C SER A 428 -26.70 37.87 -16.39
N VAL A 429 -26.43 37.02 -17.35
CA VAL A 429 -26.86 35.63 -17.29
C VAL A 429 -25.96 34.96 -16.24
N SER A 430 -26.53 34.67 -15.08
CA SER A 430 -25.85 33.89 -14.06
C SER A 430 -25.77 32.44 -14.54
N ILE A 431 -24.60 32.01 -15.02
CA ILE A 431 -24.35 30.61 -15.35
C ILE A 431 -23.98 29.87 -14.08
N ASP A 432 -24.68 28.78 -13.82
CA ASP A 432 -24.33 27.83 -12.77
C ASP A 432 -23.14 26.99 -13.24
N TRP A 433 -21.93 27.38 -12.79
CA TRP A 433 -20.67 26.74 -13.18
C TRP A 433 -20.64 25.24 -12.87
N PRO A 434 -21.03 24.75 -11.67
CA PRO A 434 -21.17 23.34 -11.36
C PRO A 434 -22.03 22.54 -12.35
N VAL A 435 -23.14 23.10 -12.80
CA VAL A 435 -24.04 22.44 -13.76
C VAL A 435 -23.43 22.41 -15.16
N LEU A 436 -22.80 23.51 -15.59
CA LEU A 436 -22.14 23.60 -16.89
C LEU A 436 -20.98 22.58 -16.98
N VAL A 437 -20.13 22.50 -15.96
CA VAL A 437 -18.98 21.58 -15.94
C VAL A 437 -19.41 20.11 -16.07
N LYS A 438 -20.56 19.73 -15.51
CA LYS A 438 -21.09 18.36 -15.61
C LYS A 438 -21.54 17.99 -17.02
N GLN A 439 -21.93 18.97 -17.82
CA GLN A 439 -22.39 18.77 -19.20
C GLN A 439 -21.24 18.65 -20.20
N LEU A 440 -20.02 19.06 -19.79
CA LEU A 440 -18.85 19.02 -20.67
C LEU A 440 -18.31 17.58 -20.78
N ALA A 441 -18.03 17.13 -22.01
CA ALA A 441 -17.45 15.82 -22.30
C ALA A 441 -15.93 15.77 -22.04
N LEU A 442 -15.51 16.09 -20.80
CA LEU A 442 -14.10 16.16 -20.39
C LEU A 442 -13.64 14.86 -19.74
N ARG A 443 -12.36 14.48 -19.95
CA ARG A 443 -11.70 13.32 -19.32
C ARG A 443 -10.33 13.70 -18.75
N GLY A 444 -9.87 12.92 -17.75
CA GLY A 444 -8.54 13.07 -17.12
C GLY A 444 -8.33 14.42 -16.44
N VAL A 445 -7.12 15.01 -16.59
CA VAL A 445 -6.72 16.24 -15.89
C VAL A 445 -7.58 17.44 -16.28
N ALA A 446 -8.06 17.54 -17.51
CA ALA A 446 -8.96 18.62 -17.94
C ALA A 446 -10.30 18.58 -17.19
N ARG A 447 -10.82 17.39 -16.89
CA ARG A 447 -12.02 17.23 -16.04
C ARG A 447 -11.75 17.63 -14.60
N GLN A 448 -10.59 17.25 -14.04
CA GLN A 448 -10.20 17.66 -12.69
C GLN A 448 -10.06 19.19 -12.59
N LEU A 449 -9.43 19.82 -13.59
CA LEU A 449 -9.33 21.27 -13.69
C LEU A 449 -10.71 21.94 -13.63
N ALA A 450 -11.66 21.48 -14.44
CA ALA A 450 -13.02 22.03 -14.46
C ALA A 450 -13.78 21.79 -13.15
N MET A 451 -13.68 20.60 -12.55
CA MET A 451 -14.38 20.23 -11.31
C MET A 451 -13.84 20.97 -10.08
N GLN A 452 -12.55 21.30 -10.04
CA GLN A 452 -11.90 21.98 -8.92
C GLN A 452 -11.81 23.51 -9.13
N SER A 453 -12.23 24.02 -10.28
CA SER A 453 -12.27 25.47 -10.55
C SER A 453 -13.53 26.13 -10.06
N GLU A 454 -13.43 27.43 -9.74
CA GLU A 454 -14.52 28.32 -9.35
C GLU A 454 -14.66 29.42 -10.41
N LEU A 455 -15.89 29.71 -10.82
CA LEU A 455 -16.17 30.79 -11.77
C LEU A 455 -16.07 32.16 -11.07
N LEU A 456 -15.22 33.03 -11.57
CA LEU A 456 -15.09 34.41 -11.08
C LEU A 456 -15.91 35.40 -11.90
N THR A 457 -15.76 35.35 -13.23
CA THR A 457 -16.50 36.22 -14.14
C THR A 457 -16.91 35.48 -15.39
N TYR A 458 -18.10 35.79 -15.86
CA TYR A 458 -18.64 35.34 -17.14
C TYR A 458 -19.16 36.55 -17.91
N GLU A 459 -18.64 36.80 -19.09
CA GLU A 459 -19.04 37.88 -19.97
C GLU A 459 -19.30 37.31 -21.38
N ASP A 460 -20.57 37.36 -21.79
CA ASP A 460 -20.98 36.98 -23.14
C ASP A 460 -21.09 38.24 -24.00
N ASN A 461 -20.14 38.40 -24.90
CA ASN A 461 -20.23 39.38 -25.98
C ASN A 461 -20.66 38.60 -27.24
N ASP A 462 -21.51 39.17 -28.08
CA ASP A 462 -22.13 38.47 -29.22
C ASP A 462 -21.15 37.66 -30.11
N GLN A 463 -19.88 37.96 -30.07
CA GLN A 463 -18.84 37.28 -30.87
C GLN A 463 -17.90 36.38 -30.05
N VAL A 464 -17.67 36.66 -28.76
CA VAL A 464 -16.69 35.92 -27.93
C VAL A 464 -17.19 35.89 -26.49
N VAL A 465 -17.10 34.72 -25.86
CA VAL A 465 -17.39 34.53 -24.43
C VAL A 465 -16.07 34.58 -23.63
N SER A 466 -15.99 35.50 -22.68
CA SER A 466 -14.84 35.60 -21.76
C SER A 466 -15.18 34.97 -20.40
N ILE A 467 -14.43 33.94 -20.02
CA ILE A 467 -14.61 33.21 -18.77
C ILE A 467 -13.33 33.32 -17.96
N ARG A 468 -13.46 33.76 -16.69
CA ARG A 468 -12.33 33.74 -15.74
C ARG A 468 -12.65 32.77 -14.62
N ILE A 469 -11.75 31.82 -14.41
CA ILE A 469 -11.86 30.80 -13.37
C ILE A 469 -10.72 30.90 -12.38
N ARG A 470 -10.99 30.57 -11.11
CA ARG A 470 -9.99 30.41 -10.05
C ARG A 470 -9.69 28.93 -9.83
N ILE A 471 -8.41 28.62 -9.61
CA ILE A 471 -7.90 27.25 -9.49
C ILE A 471 -7.08 27.15 -8.20
N PRO A 472 -7.23 26.06 -7.41
CA PRO A 472 -6.54 25.92 -6.13
C PRO A 472 -5.03 25.66 -6.26
N VAL A 473 -4.58 24.98 -7.33
CA VAL A 473 -3.19 24.52 -7.50
C VAL A 473 -2.73 24.66 -8.96
N ASP A 474 -1.53 25.14 -9.17
CA ASP A 474 -0.93 25.35 -10.51
C ASP A 474 -0.71 24.02 -11.29
N THR A 475 -0.51 22.90 -10.58
CA THR A 475 -0.29 21.58 -11.20
C THR A 475 -1.45 21.11 -12.09
N LEU A 476 -2.65 21.68 -11.93
CA LEU A 476 -3.81 21.40 -12.79
C LEU A 476 -3.74 22.08 -14.15
N LEU A 477 -2.85 23.08 -14.31
CA LEU A 477 -2.57 23.76 -15.57
C LEU A 477 -1.53 23.04 -16.44
N SER A 478 -1.41 21.72 -16.31
CA SER A 478 -0.51 20.93 -17.17
C SER A 478 -0.76 21.18 -18.67
N ALA A 479 0.30 21.02 -19.47
CA ALA A 479 0.27 21.29 -20.90
C ALA A 479 -0.94 20.64 -21.61
N GLY A 480 -1.81 21.45 -22.19
CA GLY A 480 -3.01 21.04 -22.91
C GLY A 480 -4.30 20.85 -22.08
N SER A 481 -4.30 20.95 -20.73
CA SER A 481 -5.53 20.87 -19.94
C SER A 481 -6.41 22.09 -20.11
N LYS A 482 -5.82 23.29 -20.17
CA LYS A 482 -6.49 24.55 -20.45
C LYS A 482 -7.10 24.56 -21.86
N ASP A 483 -6.35 24.12 -22.87
CA ASP A 483 -6.80 24.09 -24.25
C ASP A 483 -7.98 23.14 -24.46
N LYS A 484 -7.92 21.96 -23.82
CA LYS A 484 -9.02 20.99 -23.84
C LYS A 484 -10.28 21.52 -23.17
N LEU A 485 -10.15 22.23 -22.05
CA LEU A 485 -11.28 22.86 -21.39
C LEU A 485 -11.87 24.00 -22.26
N THR A 486 -11.03 24.83 -22.88
CA THR A 486 -11.44 25.91 -23.78
C THR A 486 -12.17 25.34 -25.01
N THR A 487 -11.68 24.26 -25.61
CA THR A 487 -12.33 23.59 -26.72
C THR A 487 -13.71 23.03 -26.34
N ALA A 488 -13.81 22.33 -25.20
CA ALA A 488 -15.08 21.77 -24.74
C ALA A 488 -16.12 22.86 -24.39
N LEU A 489 -15.67 23.99 -23.82
CA LEU A 489 -16.53 25.16 -23.57
C LEU A 489 -17.00 25.80 -24.87
N THR A 490 -16.14 25.89 -25.88
CA THR A 490 -16.47 26.43 -27.22
C THR A 490 -17.50 25.53 -27.92
N GLU A 491 -17.35 24.22 -27.84
CA GLU A 491 -18.30 23.24 -28.41
C GLU A 491 -19.66 23.30 -27.70
N ASN A 492 -19.68 23.43 -26.37
CA ASN A 492 -20.93 23.46 -25.61
C ASN A 492 -21.69 24.79 -25.76
N LEU A 493 -20.97 25.92 -25.75
CA LEU A 493 -21.56 27.26 -25.83
C LEU A 493 -21.81 27.71 -27.29
N GLY A 494 -21.25 27.02 -28.29
CA GLY A 494 -21.39 27.36 -29.72
C GLY A 494 -20.72 28.67 -30.12
N LYS A 495 -19.89 29.27 -29.27
CA LYS A 495 -19.18 30.53 -29.48
C LYS A 495 -17.70 30.36 -29.08
N PRO A 496 -16.77 31.10 -29.70
CA PRO A 496 -15.37 31.07 -29.28
C PRO A 496 -15.23 31.58 -27.84
N VAL A 497 -14.52 30.78 -26.99
CA VAL A 497 -14.34 31.05 -25.57
C VAL A 497 -12.91 31.50 -25.31
N ARG A 498 -12.74 32.61 -24.58
CA ARG A 498 -11.48 33.04 -24.01
C ARG A 498 -11.46 32.69 -22.52
N LEU A 499 -10.56 31.76 -22.14
CA LEU A 499 -10.44 31.30 -20.76
C LEU A 499 -9.21 31.92 -20.08
N ASP A 500 -9.46 32.72 -19.04
CA ASP A 500 -8.42 33.25 -18.16
C ASP A 500 -8.43 32.50 -16.83
N THR A 501 -7.24 32.22 -16.28
CA THR A 501 -7.08 31.43 -15.06
C THR A 501 -6.34 32.22 -14.00
N GLU A 502 -6.83 32.18 -12.76
CA GLU A 502 -6.23 32.82 -11.57
C GLU A 502 -5.99 31.74 -10.50
N ILE A 503 -4.83 31.78 -9.84
CA ILE A 503 -4.51 30.81 -8.76
C ILE A 503 -4.96 31.41 -7.43
N GLY A 504 -5.75 30.65 -6.66
CA GLY A 504 -6.24 31.07 -5.34
C GLY A 504 -7.14 30.05 -4.68
N ALA A 505 -7.47 30.29 -3.41
CA ALA A 505 -8.39 29.42 -2.68
C ALA A 505 -9.78 29.43 -3.33
N THR A 506 -10.35 28.27 -3.59
CA THR A 506 -11.67 28.06 -4.20
C THR A 506 -12.68 27.66 -3.14
N THR A 507 -13.90 28.21 -3.18
CA THR A 507 -14.99 27.91 -2.24
C THR A 507 -16.21 27.28 -2.91
N GLN A 508 -16.54 27.70 -4.12
CA GLN A 508 -17.70 27.23 -4.87
C GLN A 508 -17.27 26.44 -6.12
N THR A 509 -16.82 25.21 -5.91
CA THR A 509 -16.43 24.32 -7.01
C THR A 509 -17.48 23.26 -7.29
N ALA A 510 -17.50 22.71 -8.53
CA ALA A 510 -18.37 21.61 -8.90
C ALA A 510 -18.11 20.36 -8.02
N HIS A 511 -16.88 20.13 -7.65
CA HIS A 511 -16.50 19.06 -6.72
C HIS A 511 -17.07 19.27 -5.31
N ALA A 512 -16.99 20.48 -4.76
CA ALA A 512 -17.55 20.79 -3.46
C ALA A 512 -19.09 20.64 -3.45
N ALA A 513 -19.76 21.03 -4.54
CA ALA A 513 -21.20 20.84 -4.70
C ALA A 513 -21.58 19.35 -4.77
N ASP A 514 -20.79 18.51 -5.43
CA ASP A 514 -21.03 17.05 -5.48
C ASP A 514 -20.86 16.40 -4.11
N VAL A 515 -19.78 16.72 -3.39
CA VAL A 515 -19.54 16.22 -2.02
C VAL A 515 -20.66 16.65 -1.06
N ALA A 516 -21.12 17.90 -1.16
CA ALA A 516 -22.23 18.38 -0.35
C ALA A 516 -23.55 17.64 -0.68
N GLY A 517 -23.84 17.42 -1.97
CA GLY A 517 -25.01 16.67 -2.41
C GLY A 517 -24.97 15.18 -2.03
N GLU A 518 -23.80 14.55 -2.02
CA GLU A 518 -23.63 13.18 -1.52
C GLU A 518 -23.86 13.11 0.00
N ALA A 519 -23.31 14.05 0.74
CA ALA A 519 -23.48 14.13 2.19
C ALA A 519 -24.94 14.40 2.59
N GLU A 520 -25.70 15.15 1.79
CA GLU A 520 -27.12 15.39 2.02
C GLU A 520 -27.96 14.15 1.71
N ARG A 521 -27.71 13.47 0.61
CA ARG A 521 -28.36 12.18 0.28
C ARG A 521 -28.07 11.12 1.33
N GLN A 522 -26.85 11.05 1.82
CA GLN A 522 -26.45 10.14 2.89
C GLN A 522 -27.23 10.42 4.18
N ARG A 523 -27.31 11.70 4.59
CA ARG A 523 -28.09 12.10 5.78
C ARG A 523 -29.58 11.79 5.63
N HIS A 524 -30.14 12.04 4.46
CA HIS A 524 -31.54 11.72 4.19
C HIS A 524 -31.81 10.22 4.24
N ALA A 525 -30.90 9.40 3.68
CA ALA A 525 -31.01 7.95 3.74
C ALA A 525 -30.91 7.42 5.19
N GLU A 526 -29.99 7.96 5.99
CA GLU A 526 -29.87 7.64 7.42
C GLU A 526 -31.11 8.05 8.23
N GLN A 527 -31.67 9.23 7.96
CA GLN A 527 -32.88 9.69 8.61
C GLN A 527 -34.08 8.82 8.22
N THR A 528 -34.28 8.52 6.95
CA THR A 528 -35.33 7.63 6.46
C THR A 528 -35.28 6.25 7.13
N LEU A 529 -34.04 5.71 7.29
CA LEU A 529 -33.85 4.42 7.94
C LEU A 529 -34.17 4.49 9.45
N GLN A 530 -33.82 5.60 10.12
CA GLN A 530 -34.17 5.80 11.54
C GLN A 530 -35.67 5.99 11.80
N GLU A 531 -36.40 6.55 10.84
CA GLU A 531 -37.84 6.77 10.91
C GLU A 531 -38.65 5.53 10.50
N ASP A 532 -38.00 4.50 9.90
CA ASP A 532 -38.67 3.27 9.48
C ASP A 532 -39.23 2.50 10.68
N PRO A 533 -40.56 2.22 10.72
CA PRO A 533 -41.20 1.55 11.85
C PRO A 533 -40.62 0.14 12.14
N PHE A 534 -40.16 -0.56 11.13
CA PHE A 534 -39.58 -1.89 11.29
C PHE A 534 -38.19 -1.80 11.97
N VAL A 535 -37.37 -0.85 11.55
CA VAL A 535 -36.06 -0.60 12.16
C VAL A 535 -36.22 -0.15 13.62
N GLN A 536 -37.20 0.73 13.90
CA GLN A 536 -37.49 1.15 15.27
C GLN A 536 -37.96 0.00 16.17
N THR A 537 -38.73 -0.94 15.64
CA THR A 537 -39.12 -2.16 16.38
C THR A 537 -37.90 -3.04 16.69
N LEU A 538 -37.04 -3.24 15.72
CA LEU A 538 -35.79 -4.01 15.92
C LEU A 538 -34.87 -3.35 16.96
N MET A 539 -34.75 -2.02 16.95
CA MET A 539 -33.96 -1.29 17.94
C MET A 539 -34.56 -1.40 19.36
N LYS A 540 -35.89 -1.34 19.49
CA LYS A 540 -36.57 -1.39 20.80
C LYS A 540 -36.66 -2.80 21.38
N GLU A 541 -36.99 -3.81 20.56
CA GLU A 541 -37.26 -5.15 21.04
C GLU A 541 -35.99 -6.05 21.08
N PHE A 542 -35.06 -5.83 20.16
CA PHE A 542 -33.86 -6.68 20.03
C PHE A 542 -32.55 -5.97 20.33
N GLY A 543 -32.58 -4.68 20.72
CA GLY A 543 -31.38 -3.91 21.03
C GLY A 543 -30.44 -3.71 19.81
N ALA A 544 -31.01 -3.78 18.59
CA ALA A 544 -30.22 -3.58 17.37
C ALA A 544 -29.69 -2.14 17.28
N THR A 545 -28.50 -1.97 16.72
CA THR A 545 -27.90 -0.64 16.48
C THR A 545 -27.54 -0.50 15.00
N ILE A 546 -27.78 0.70 14.43
CA ILE A 546 -27.34 1.00 13.07
C ILE A 546 -25.83 1.22 13.09
N VAL A 547 -25.07 0.42 12.31
CA VAL A 547 -23.62 0.57 12.20
C VAL A 547 -23.29 1.83 11.39
N PRO A 548 -22.53 2.81 11.92
CA PRO A 548 -22.15 4.01 11.19
C PRO A 548 -21.46 3.66 9.85
N GLY A 549 -21.88 4.29 8.75
CA GLY A 549 -21.33 4.06 7.41
C GLY A 549 -21.84 2.82 6.67
N SER A 550 -22.77 2.03 7.24
CA SER A 550 -23.38 0.88 6.55
C SER A 550 -24.52 1.26 5.61
N VAL A 551 -25.13 2.41 5.83
CA VAL A 551 -26.24 2.93 5.01
C VAL A 551 -25.68 3.51 3.71
N ARG A 552 -26.22 3.07 2.57
CA ARG A 552 -25.86 3.63 1.26
C ARG A 552 -27.13 4.19 0.62
N PRO A 553 -27.12 5.45 0.17
CA PRO A 553 -28.24 5.98 -0.61
C PRO A 553 -28.35 5.20 -1.93
N GLN A 554 -29.58 4.87 -2.32
CA GLN A 554 -29.87 4.24 -3.62
C GLN A 554 -29.84 5.26 -4.76
#